data_6ca3b8bb4250e7cd878dd8e4677a458d
#
_entry.id   6ca3b8bb4250e7cd878dd8e4677a458d
#
_cell.length_a   1.000
_cell.length_b   1.000
_cell.length_c   1.000
_cell.angle_alpha   90.00
_cell.angle_beta   90.00
_cell.angle_gamma   90.00
#
_symmetry.space_group_name_H-M   'P 1'
#
loop_
_entity.id
_entity.type
_entity.pdbx_description
1 polymer ?
#
loop_
_entity_poly.entity_id
_entity_poly.type
_entity_poly.pdbx_seq_one_letter_code
_entity_poly.pdbx_strand_id
1 'polypeptide(L)'
;MSKETNQDAKMRIVLNFLKRRYGARSTVALKRRSDLFQLLISTVLSQRSRDETTDAVSERLFAVVKTPEDVLKLERRMLEKIIRSSGTYRQKAKKIIEISKVLVRDYKDSFPRTREELMAMHGVGFKTADIVLSYGFGVPTIAVDTHVNRVSKRIGFIGEGANVEDVRIALETLAPENERFIVNRGMVNFGREICIPRKPRCPICELKRICDYYANRFSD
;
A
#
# COMPACT_ATOMS: atom_id res chain seq x y z
N MET A 1 22.53 21.97 14.62
CA MET A 1 21.06 21.96 14.56
C MET A 1 20.68 22.45 13.15
N SER A 2 20.28 21.58 12.24
CA SER A 2 19.76 21.97 10.93
C SER A 2 18.46 22.76 11.12
N LYS A 3 18.31 23.88 10.42
CA LYS A 3 17.08 24.68 10.44
C LYS A 3 15.94 23.78 9.90
N GLU A 4 14.88 23.61 10.71
CA GLU A 4 13.66 22.94 10.29
C GLU A 4 13.10 23.63 9.03
N THR A 5 12.89 22.85 7.96
CA THR A 5 12.31 23.41 6.72
C THR A 5 10.78 23.57 6.85
N ASN A 6 10.17 24.35 5.99
CA ASN A 6 8.71 24.46 5.92
C ASN A 6 8.05 23.08 5.64
N GLN A 7 8.71 22.21 4.90
CA GLN A 7 8.23 20.86 4.60
C GLN A 7 8.28 19.94 5.83
N ASP A 8 9.32 20.05 6.66
CA ASP A 8 9.43 19.29 7.92
C ASP A 8 8.31 19.69 8.89
N ALA A 9 8.05 21.00 9.01
CA ALA A 9 6.95 21.51 9.82
C ALA A 9 5.58 21.01 9.30
N LYS A 10 5.34 21.03 7.99
CA LYS A 10 4.13 20.46 7.37
C LYS A 10 4.01 18.95 7.70
N MET A 11 5.08 18.18 7.53
CA MET A 11 5.07 16.73 7.82
C MET A 11 4.74 16.46 9.28
N ARG A 12 5.33 17.19 10.23
CA ARG A 12 5.03 17.06 11.65
C ARG A 12 3.54 17.31 11.96
N ILE A 13 2.94 18.35 11.38
CA ILE A 13 1.51 18.64 11.54
C ILE A 13 0.66 17.49 11.00
N VAL A 14 0.99 17.01 9.80
CA VAL A 14 0.30 15.87 9.16
C VAL A 14 0.41 14.61 10.00
N LEU A 15 1.61 14.26 10.47
CA LEU A 15 1.83 13.09 11.33
C LEU A 15 1.00 13.15 12.62
N ASN A 16 1.00 14.29 13.31
CA ASN A 16 0.21 14.48 14.51
C ASN A 16 -1.30 14.32 14.24
N PHE A 17 -1.79 14.86 13.13
CA PHE A 17 -3.17 14.68 12.70
C PHE A 17 -3.48 13.21 12.40
N LEU A 18 -2.63 12.53 11.62
CA LEU A 18 -2.83 11.13 11.24
C LEU A 18 -2.80 10.20 12.46
N LYS A 19 -1.88 10.41 13.40
CA LYS A 19 -1.81 9.66 14.66
C LYS A 19 -3.07 9.81 15.49
N ARG A 20 -3.51 11.06 15.70
CA ARG A 20 -4.71 11.35 16.50
C ARG A 20 -5.97 10.73 15.88
N ARG A 21 -6.16 10.87 14.57
CA ARG A 21 -7.40 10.47 13.89
C ARG A 21 -7.43 9.01 13.48
N TYR A 22 -6.29 8.43 13.10
CA TYR A 22 -6.18 7.10 12.49
C TYR A 22 -5.25 6.16 13.23
N GLY A 23 -4.56 6.60 14.26
CA GLY A 23 -3.55 5.80 14.99
C GLY A 23 -4.13 4.50 15.57
N ALA A 24 -5.27 4.58 16.25
CA ALA A 24 -5.94 3.39 16.80
C ALA A 24 -6.41 2.41 15.73
N ARG A 25 -6.86 2.91 14.57
CA ARG A 25 -7.22 2.07 13.41
C ARG A 25 -5.99 1.48 12.73
N SER A 26 -4.81 2.03 13.01
CA SER A 26 -3.54 1.58 12.45
C SER A 26 -3.09 0.24 13.03
N THR A 27 -3.49 -0.08 14.25
CA THR A 27 -3.05 -1.31 14.94
C THR A 27 -3.89 -2.54 14.58
N VAL A 28 -5.04 -2.39 13.94
CA VAL A 28 -6.05 -3.45 13.86
C VAL A 28 -5.99 -4.34 12.62
N ALA A 29 -5.23 -4.10 11.57
CA ALA A 29 -5.53 -4.90 10.40
C ALA A 29 -4.42 -5.43 9.53
N LEU A 30 -3.20 -5.37 9.94
CA LEU A 30 -2.23 -6.29 9.40
C LEU A 30 -1.63 -7.02 10.59
N LYS A 31 -2.34 -8.06 11.06
CA LYS A 31 -1.64 -9.18 11.69
C LYS A 31 -0.41 -9.36 10.83
N ARG A 32 0.80 -9.18 11.39
CA ARG A 32 2.04 -9.65 10.77
C ARG A 32 1.68 -11.04 10.29
N ARG A 33 1.41 -11.17 8.99
CA ARG A 33 1.30 -12.49 8.42
C ARG A 33 2.72 -13.00 8.50
N SER A 34 2.96 -13.92 9.41
CA SER A 34 4.23 -14.60 9.56
C SER A 34 4.65 -15.32 8.27
N ASP A 35 3.71 -15.45 7.34
CA ASP A 35 3.87 -16.10 6.06
C ASP A 35 3.95 -15.05 4.93
N LEU A 36 5.17 -14.86 4.42
CA LEU A 36 5.49 -13.91 3.34
C LEU A 36 4.79 -14.26 2.03
N PHE A 37 4.60 -15.54 1.75
CA PHE A 37 3.87 -15.99 0.58
C PHE A 37 2.40 -15.58 0.66
N GLN A 38 1.75 -15.83 1.79
CA GLN A 38 0.35 -15.42 1.99
C GLN A 38 0.19 -13.90 1.94
N LEU A 39 1.16 -13.14 2.47
CA LEU A 39 1.17 -11.69 2.40
C LEU A 39 1.25 -11.21 0.95
N LEU A 40 2.19 -11.73 0.16
CA LEU A 40 2.35 -11.38 -1.25
C LEU A 40 1.08 -11.72 -2.05
N ILE A 41 0.56 -12.94 -1.91
CA ILE A 41 -0.64 -13.36 -2.65
C ILE A 41 -1.88 -12.56 -2.25
N SER A 42 -2.09 -12.28 -0.96
CA SER A 42 -3.20 -11.42 -0.51
C SER A 42 -3.10 -10.01 -1.09
N THR A 43 -1.87 -9.47 -1.19
CA THR A 43 -1.63 -8.16 -1.77
C THR A 43 -1.95 -8.16 -3.27
N VAL A 44 -1.64 -9.24 -3.99
CA VAL A 44 -2.07 -9.42 -5.39
C VAL A 44 -3.58 -9.53 -5.49
N LEU A 45 -4.25 -10.27 -4.61
CA LEU A 45 -5.70 -10.39 -4.57
C LEU A 45 -6.40 -9.06 -4.26
N SER A 46 -5.77 -8.17 -3.50
CA SER A 46 -6.31 -6.84 -3.16
C SER A 46 -6.31 -5.86 -4.35
N GLN A 47 -5.52 -6.12 -5.40
CA GLN A 47 -5.45 -5.25 -6.57
C GLN A 47 -6.85 -5.09 -7.19
N ARG A 48 -7.38 -3.84 -7.23
CA ARG A 48 -8.73 -3.52 -7.75
C ARG A 48 -9.86 -4.31 -7.10
N SER A 49 -9.72 -4.68 -5.83
CA SER A 49 -10.75 -5.32 -5.01
C SER A 49 -11.02 -4.51 -3.74
N ARG A 50 -12.20 -4.68 -3.15
CA ARG A 50 -12.51 -4.13 -1.83
C ARG A 50 -11.85 -5.00 -0.75
N ASP A 51 -11.50 -4.40 0.37
CA ASP A 51 -10.79 -5.07 1.47
C ASP A 51 -11.57 -6.30 1.99
N GLU A 52 -12.88 -6.15 2.25
CA GLU A 52 -13.78 -7.25 2.69
C GLU A 52 -13.80 -8.43 1.71
N THR A 53 -13.85 -8.12 0.40
CA THR A 53 -13.79 -9.16 -0.64
C THR A 53 -12.44 -9.85 -0.66
N THR A 54 -11.36 -9.10 -0.46
CA THR A 54 -10.00 -9.64 -0.43
C THR A 54 -9.80 -10.58 0.74
N ASP A 55 -10.29 -10.22 1.93
CA ASP A 55 -10.17 -11.04 3.13
C ASP A 55 -10.89 -12.38 2.96
N ALA A 56 -12.16 -12.35 2.53
CA ALA A 56 -12.95 -13.57 2.30
C ALA A 56 -12.36 -14.48 1.21
N VAL A 57 -11.78 -13.89 0.15
CA VAL A 57 -11.11 -14.66 -0.91
C VAL A 57 -9.80 -15.26 -0.41
N SER A 58 -9.03 -14.50 0.35
CA SER A 58 -7.76 -14.95 0.92
C SER A 58 -7.97 -16.12 1.88
N GLU A 59 -8.99 -16.04 2.75
CA GLU A 59 -9.34 -17.14 3.66
C GLU A 59 -9.66 -18.43 2.89
N ARG A 60 -10.52 -18.35 1.86
CA ARG A 60 -10.85 -19.52 1.03
C ARG A 60 -9.65 -20.09 0.30
N LEU A 61 -8.78 -19.24 -0.24
CA LEU A 61 -7.58 -19.68 -0.95
C LEU A 61 -6.62 -20.37 0.02
N PHE A 62 -6.34 -19.75 1.16
CA PHE A 62 -5.38 -20.27 2.13
C PHE A 62 -5.91 -21.44 2.99
N ALA A 63 -7.21 -21.77 2.89
CA ALA A 63 -7.72 -23.05 3.39
C ALA A 63 -7.19 -24.24 2.57
N VAL A 64 -6.93 -24.04 1.27
CA VAL A 64 -6.50 -25.10 0.32
C VAL A 64 -5.00 -25.00 0.00
N VAL A 65 -4.45 -23.79 -0.10
CA VAL A 65 -3.09 -23.48 -0.54
C VAL A 65 -2.30 -22.92 0.64
N LYS A 66 -1.17 -23.53 0.99
CA LYS A 66 -0.27 -23.06 2.05
C LYS A 66 1.06 -22.55 1.49
N THR A 67 1.55 -23.16 0.42
CA THR A 67 2.86 -22.92 -0.19
C THR A 67 2.75 -22.59 -1.67
N PRO A 68 3.81 -22.04 -2.28
CA PRO A 68 3.87 -21.86 -3.73
C PRO A 68 3.68 -23.18 -4.50
N GLU A 69 4.20 -24.30 -3.98
CA GLU A 69 4.07 -25.64 -4.57
C GLU A 69 2.61 -26.10 -4.61
N ASP A 70 1.83 -25.77 -3.59
CA ASP A 70 0.39 -26.11 -3.56
C ASP A 70 -0.36 -25.40 -4.68
N VAL A 71 0.01 -24.15 -4.99
CA VAL A 71 -0.55 -23.43 -6.13
C VAL A 71 -0.25 -24.15 -7.44
N LEU A 72 0.97 -24.65 -7.60
CA LEU A 72 1.41 -25.30 -8.83
C LEU A 72 0.79 -26.68 -9.03
N LYS A 73 0.36 -27.34 -7.93
CA LYS A 73 -0.38 -28.62 -7.98
C LYS A 73 -1.87 -28.40 -8.30
N LEU A 74 -2.38 -27.19 -8.11
CA LEU A 74 -3.78 -26.89 -8.30
C LEU A 74 -4.08 -26.62 -9.79
N GLU A 75 -5.14 -27.22 -10.31
CA GLU A 75 -5.59 -26.87 -11.66
C GLU A 75 -5.97 -25.38 -11.74
N ARG A 76 -5.51 -24.70 -12.79
CA ARG A 76 -5.80 -23.27 -13.00
C ARG A 76 -7.29 -22.93 -12.87
N ARG A 77 -8.18 -23.77 -13.42
CA ARG A 77 -9.65 -23.58 -13.34
C ARG A 77 -10.14 -23.62 -11.90
N MET A 78 -9.55 -24.47 -11.03
CA MET A 78 -9.89 -24.53 -9.64
C MET A 78 -9.44 -23.25 -8.89
N LEU A 79 -8.20 -22.80 -9.13
CA LEU A 79 -7.72 -21.52 -8.58
C LEU A 79 -8.65 -20.37 -8.99
N GLU A 80 -9.00 -20.26 -10.28
CA GLU A 80 -9.92 -19.24 -10.78
C GLU A 80 -11.30 -19.31 -10.11
N LYS A 81 -11.82 -20.50 -9.83
CA LYS A 81 -13.09 -20.70 -9.12
C LYS A 81 -13.00 -20.20 -7.68
N ILE A 82 -11.94 -20.53 -6.95
CA ILE A 82 -11.72 -20.11 -5.57
C ILE A 82 -11.68 -18.58 -5.46
N ILE A 83 -10.94 -17.91 -6.38
CA ILE A 83 -10.73 -16.45 -6.30
C ILE A 83 -11.72 -15.64 -7.15
N ARG A 84 -12.78 -16.24 -7.67
CA ARG A 84 -13.71 -15.63 -8.64
C ARG A 84 -14.27 -14.28 -8.19
N SER A 85 -14.59 -14.12 -6.92
CA SER A 85 -15.16 -12.88 -6.38
C SER A 85 -14.15 -11.72 -6.26
N SER A 86 -12.84 -11.96 -6.47
CA SER A 86 -11.81 -10.91 -6.32
C SER A 86 -11.73 -9.92 -7.50
N GLY A 87 -12.65 -9.97 -8.47
CA GLY A 87 -12.57 -9.17 -9.70
C GLY A 87 -11.30 -9.52 -10.51
N THR A 88 -11.31 -9.32 -11.80
CA THR A 88 -10.17 -9.67 -12.69
C THR A 88 -9.48 -11.01 -12.35
N TYR A 89 -10.26 -11.96 -11.81
CA TYR A 89 -9.75 -13.20 -11.20
C TYR A 89 -8.88 -14.05 -12.15
N ARG A 90 -9.18 -14.06 -13.46
CA ARG A 90 -8.36 -14.80 -14.44
C ARG A 90 -6.94 -14.23 -14.57
N GLN A 91 -6.84 -12.89 -14.54
CA GLN A 91 -5.52 -12.21 -14.54
C GLN A 91 -4.79 -12.44 -13.24
N LYS A 92 -5.50 -12.38 -12.11
CA LYS A 92 -4.92 -12.68 -10.78
C LYS A 92 -4.46 -14.12 -10.67
N ALA A 93 -5.24 -15.09 -11.15
CA ALA A 93 -4.82 -16.49 -11.19
C ALA A 93 -3.53 -16.67 -11.99
N LYS A 94 -3.41 -16.04 -13.16
CA LYS A 94 -2.16 -16.05 -13.94
C LYS A 94 -0.99 -15.50 -13.13
N LYS A 95 -1.16 -14.32 -12.51
CA LYS A 95 -0.12 -13.71 -11.67
C LYS A 95 0.30 -14.61 -10.52
N ILE A 96 -0.66 -15.19 -9.79
CA ILE A 96 -0.40 -16.07 -8.66
C ILE A 96 0.40 -17.31 -9.10
N ILE A 97 0.04 -17.93 -10.23
CA ILE A 97 0.77 -19.08 -10.78
C ILE A 97 2.20 -18.66 -11.17
N GLU A 98 2.39 -17.54 -11.88
CA GLU A 98 3.73 -17.09 -12.30
C GLU A 98 4.60 -16.70 -11.09
N ILE A 99 4.05 -16.02 -10.09
CA ILE A 99 4.75 -15.74 -8.82
C ILE A 99 5.19 -17.05 -8.15
N SER A 100 4.28 -18.03 -8.06
CA SER A 100 4.59 -19.32 -7.44
C SER A 100 5.70 -20.08 -8.18
N LYS A 101 5.70 -20.02 -9.52
CA LYS A 101 6.80 -20.61 -10.32
C LYS A 101 8.15 -19.99 -10.00
N VAL A 102 8.21 -18.65 -9.92
CA VAL A 102 9.45 -17.93 -9.58
C VAL A 102 9.90 -18.29 -8.17
N LEU A 103 8.99 -18.28 -7.19
CA LEU A 103 9.33 -18.63 -5.82
C LEU A 103 9.89 -20.04 -5.69
N VAL A 104 9.28 -21.03 -6.34
CA VAL A 104 9.75 -22.42 -6.31
C VAL A 104 11.09 -22.61 -7.05
N ARG A 105 11.27 -21.92 -8.17
CA ARG A 105 12.47 -22.05 -8.99
C ARG A 105 13.67 -21.33 -8.39
N ASP A 106 13.48 -20.06 -8.00
CA ASP A 106 14.58 -19.14 -7.70
C ASP A 106 14.74 -18.87 -6.19
N TYR A 107 13.72 -19.17 -5.36
CA TYR A 107 13.68 -18.83 -3.93
C TYR A 107 13.27 -20.01 -3.04
N LYS A 108 13.65 -21.23 -3.40
CA LYS A 108 13.21 -22.49 -2.76
C LYS A 108 13.25 -22.47 -1.22
N ASP A 109 14.34 -21.94 -0.64
CA ASP A 109 14.56 -21.90 0.81
C ASP A 109 14.64 -20.45 1.34
N SER A 110 14.19 -19.48 0.52
CA SER A 110 14.29 -18.06 0.83
C SER A 110 13.05 -17.29 0.32
N PHE A 111 13.09 -15.97 0.44
CA PHE A 111 12.06 -15.09 -0.12
C PHE A 111 12.71 -13.80 -0.62
N PRO A 112 12.25 -13.21 -1.74
CA PRO A 112 12.80 -11.95 -2.24
C PRO A 112 12.72 -10.85 -1.17
N ARG A 113 13.84 -10.15 -0.96
CA ARG A 113 14.01 -9.17 0.12
C ARG A 113 14.25 -7.75 -0.36
N THR A 114 14.43 -7.58 -1.66
CA THR A 114 14.58 -6.26 -2.26
C THR A 114 13.37 -5.91 -3.11
N ARG A 115 13.21 -4.61 -3.38
CA ARG A 115 12.14 -4.12 -4.25
C ARG A 115 12.31 -4.63 -5.66
N GLU A 116 13.54 -4.65 -6.14
CA GLU A 116 13.93 -5.10 -7.48
C GLU A 116 13.57 -6.58 -7.67
N GLU A 117 13.93 -7.44 -6.73
CA GLU A 117 13.59 -8.87 -6.76
C GLU A 117 12.07 -9.10 -6.76
N LEU A 118 11.35 -8.37 -5.91
CA LEU A 118 9.88 -8.46 -5.86
C LEU A 118 9.24 -7.98 -7.15
N MET A 119 9.72 -6.86 -7.72
CA MET A 119 9.19 -6.29 -8.96
C MET A 119 9.55 -7.07 -10.21
N ALA A 120 10.58 -7.91 -10.16
CA ALA A 120 10.89 -8.86 -11.24
C ALA A 120 9.79 -9.91 -11.43
N MET A 121 8.93 -10.12 -10.43
CA MET A 121 7.80 -11.05 -10.53
C MET A 121 6.64 -10.45 -11.30
N HIS A 122 6.07 -11.22 -12.23
CA HIS A 122 4.94 -10.79 -13.06
C HIS A 122 3.73 -10.35 -12.20
N GLY A 123 3.35 -9.07 -12.33
CA GLY A 123 2.18 -8.50 -11.64
C GLY A 123 2.46 -7.95 -10.24
N VAL A 124 3.72 -7.92 -9.82
CA VAL A 124 4.19 -7.19 -8.64
C VAL A 124 4.72 -5.82 -9.08
N GLY A 125 4.04 -4.77 -8.68
CA GLY A 125 4.47 -3.38 -8.89
C GLY A 125 4.97 -2.75 -7.59
N PHE A 126 5.43 -1.50 -7.65
CA PHE A 126 5.95 -0.73 -6.51
C PHE A 126 5.13 -0.90 -5.23
N LYS A 127 3.80 -0.63 -5.30
CA LYS A 127 2.92 -0.74 -4.14
C LYS A 127 2.93 -2.14 -3.51
N THR A 128 2.90 -3.20 -4.33
CA THR A 128 2.90 -4.58 -3.83
C THR A 128 4.23 -4.93 -3.19
N ALA A 129 5.35 -4.55 -3.81
CA ALA A 129 6.68 -4.73 -3.26
C ALA A 129 6.85 -4.01 -1.92
N ASP A 130 6.46 -2.74 -1.85
CA ASP A 130 6.56 -1.94 -0.62
C ASP A 130 5.69 -2.48 0.52
N ILE A 131 4.50 -3.01 0.21
CA ILE A 131 3.67 -3.69 1.22
C ILE A 131 4.38 -4.92 1.76
N VAL A 132 4.95 -5.77 0.90
CA VAL A 132 5.66 -6.98 1.33
C VAL A 132 6.90 -6.61 2.16
N LEU A 133 7.67 -5.63 1.72
CA LEU A 133 8.86 -5.15 2.45
C LEU A 133 8.49 -4.58 3.82
N SER A 134 7.47 -3.71 3.86
CA SER A 134 7.07 -3.05 5.10
C SER A 134 6.45 -4.02 6.10
N TYR A 135 5.49 -4.84 5.68
CA TYR A 135 4.73 -5.70 6.59
C TYR A 135 5.35 -7.08 6.80
N GLY A 136 6.09 -7.59 5.82
CA GLY A 136 6.76 -8.88 5.91
C GLY A 136 8.14 -8.78 6.56
N PHE A 137 8.92 -7.79 6.16
CA PHE A 137 10.30 -7.65 6.61
C PHE A 137 10.53 -6.49 7.59
N GLY A 138 9.52 -5.63 7.82
CA GLY A 138 9.66 -4.47 8.69
C GLY A 138 10.52 -3.34 8.09
N VAL A 139 10.75 -3.37 6.78
CA VAL A 139 11.47 -2.29 6.09
C VAL A 139 10.65 -1.00 6.18
N PRO A 140 11.22 0.11 6.65
CA PRO A 140 10.49 1.37 6.83
C PRO A 140 10.25 2.08 5.49
N THR A 141 9.42 1.48 4.61
CA THR A 141 9.02 2.06 3.32
C THR A 141 7.57 2.50 3.31
N ILE A 142 7.24 3.46 2.43
CA ILE A 142 5.88 4.00 2.25
C ILE A 142 5.30 3.50 0.93
N ALA A 143 4.36 2.57 1.01
CA ALA A 143 3.63 2.08 -0.16
C ALA A 143 2.70 3.16 -0.72
N VAL A 144 3.07 3.76 -1.84
CA VAL A 144 2.31 4.85 -2.47
C VAL A 144 1.18 4.29 -3.33
N ASP A 145 -0.06 4.49 -2.91
CA ASP A 145 -1.26 4.21 -3.71
C ASP A 145 -1.88 5.51 -4.25
N THR A 146 -3.02 5.39 -4.92
CA THR A 146 -3.73 6.55 -5.48
C THR A 146 -4.17 7.57 -4.43
N HIS A 147 -4.41 7.13 -3.18
CA HIS A 147 -4.77 8.01 -2.08
C HIS A 147 -3.55 8.76 -1.55
N VAL A 148 -2.48 8.03 -1.23
CA VAL A 148 -1.20 8.62 -0.79
C VAL A 148 -0.67 9.60 -1.83
N ASN A 149 -0.61 9.20 -3.11
CA ASN A 149 -0.16 10.05 -4.21
C ASN A 149 -0.95 11.36 -4.28
N ARG A 150 -2.29 11.29 -4.28
CA ARG A 150 -3.16 12.46 -4.34
C ARG A 150 -3.03 13.36 -3.12
N VAL A 151 -3.03 12.78 -1.93
CA VAL A 151 -2.95 13.53 -0.67
C VAL A 151 -1.63 14.28 -0.58
N SER A 152 -0.51 13.62 -0.92
CA SER A 152 0.83 14.22 -0.88
C SER A 152 0.97 15.41 -1.81
N LYS A 153 0.46 15.29 -3.05
CA LYS A 153 0.45 16.38 -4.02
C LYS A 153 -0.42 17.56 -3.55
N ARG A 154 -1.63 17.27 -3.06
CA ARG A 154 -2.56 18.30 -2.58
C ARG A 154 -2.08 19.04 -1.34
N ILE A 155 -1.41 18.36 -0.42
CA ILE A 155 -0.80 19.01 0.74
C ILE A 155 0.39 19.89 0.31
N GLY A 156 1.05 19.51 -0.79
CA GLY A 156 2.22 20.22 -1.33
C GLY A 156 3.55 19.65 -0.85
N PHE A 157 3.60 18.35 -0.51
CA PHE A 157 4.87 17.68 -0.26
C PHE A 157 5.69 17.50 -1.54
N ILE A 158 5.01 17.45 -2.69
CA ILE A 158 5.63 17.31 -4.00
C ILE A 158 4.70 17.88 -5.08
N GLY A 159 5.28 18.28 -6.22
CA GLY A 159 4.55 18.85 -7.35
C GLY A 159 3.62 17.86 -8.06
N GLU A 160 2.60 18.39 -8.74
CA GLU A 160 1.56 17.57 -9.42
C GLU A 160 2.14 16.61 -10.47
N GLY A 161 3.20 17.00 -11.19
CA GLY A 161 3.85 16.20 -12.24
C GLY A 161 4.70 15.03 -11.75
N ALA A 162 4.95 14.93 -10.44
CA ALA A 162 5.79 13.89 -9.87
C ALA A 162 5.21 12.49 -10.10
N ASN A 163 6.06 11.51 -10.38
CA ASN A 163 5.68 10.10 -10.47
C ASN A 163 5.54 9.46 -9.08
N VAL A 164 5.13 8.20 -9.03
CA VAL A 164 4.88 7.47 -7.76
C VAL A 164 6.15 7.29 -6.94
N GLU A 165 7.28 7.09 -7.59
CA GLU A 165 8.58 6.91 -6.94
C GLU A 165 9.08 8.22 -6.32
N ASP A 166 8.91 9.34 -7.02
CA ASP A 166 9.25 10.66 -6.50
C ASP A 166 8.43 10.97 -5.22
N VAL A 167 7.13 10.63 -5.23
CA VAL A 167 6.26 10.78 -4.05
C VAL A 167 6.76 9.95 -2.88
N ARG A 168 7.17 8.69 -3.13
CA ARG A 168 7.72 7.82 -2.10
C ARG A 168 8.98 8.42 -1.48
N ILE A 169 9.94 8.80 -2.33
CA ILE A 169 11.23 9.38 -1.89
C ILE A 169 10.98 10.65 -1.06
N ALA A 170 10.13 11.56 -1.54
CA ALA A 170 9.81 12.79 -0.83
C ALA A 170 9.21 12.51 0.57
N LEU A 171 8.24 11.59 0.66
CA LEU A 171 7.61 11.24 1.93
C LEU A 171 8.59 10.52 2.88
N GLU A 172 9.43 9.61 2.37
CA GLU A 172 10.42 8.89 3.17
C GLU A 172 11.55 9.79 3.66
N THR A 173 11.88 10.84 2.90
CA THR A 173 12.84 11.87 3.33
C THR A 173 12.29 12.72 4.48
N LEU A 174 10.99 13.07 4.45
CA LEU A 174 10.36 13.93 5.42
C LEU A 174 9.85 13.19 6.67
N ALA A 175 9.43 11.93 6.52
CA ALA A 175 8.85 11.16 7.61
C ALA A 175 9.91 10.35 8.36
N PRO A 176 9.97 10.43 9.70
CA PRO A 176 10.79 9.55 10.52
C PRO A 176 10.50 8.07 10.20
N GLU A 177 11.53 7.24 10.16
CA GLU A 177 11.42 5.83 9.75
C GLU A 177 10.34 5.06 10.54
N ASN A 178 10.34 5.24 11.86
CA ASN A 178 9.37 4.61 12.76
C ASN A 178 7.92 5.09 12.58
N GLU A 179 7.70 6.15 11.79
CA GLU A 179 6.40 6.75 11.53
C GLU A 179 5.89 6.55 10.10
N ARG A 180 6.73 6.02 9.19
CA ARG A 180 6.38 5.80 7.78
C ARG A 180 5.12 4.94 7.60
N PHE A 181 4.92 3.99 8.49
CA PHE A 181 3.70 3.18 8.51
C PHE A 181 2.43 4.01 8.76
N ILE A 182 2.49 4.97 9.68
CA ILE A 182 1.37 5.89 9.96
C ILE A 182 1.09 6.80 8.76
N VAL A 183 2.14 7.26 8.06
CA VAL A 183 1.99 8.07 6.85
C VAL A 183 1.20 7.31 5.80
N ASN A 184 1.64 6.09 5.45
CA ASN A 184 0.94 5.28 4.45
C ASN A 184 -0.53 5.09 4.82
N ARG A 185 -0.79 4.46 5.95
CA ARG A 185 -2.14 4.04 6.34
C ARG A 185 -3.05 5.21 6.69
N GLY A 186 -2.51 6.21 7.37
CA GLY A 186 -3.25 7.43 7.71
C GLY A 186 -3.68 8.20 6.46
N MET A 187 -2.78 8.37 5.49
CA MET A 187 -3.11 9.06 4.24
C MET A 187 -4.11 8.27 3.38
N VAL A 188 -4.08 6.94 3.40
CA VAL A 188 -5.10 6.12 2.72
C VAL A 188 -6.48 6.39 3.31
N ASN A 189 -6.62 6.32 4.64
CA ASN A 189 -7.89 6.56 5.31
C ASN A 189 -8.37 8.01 5.14
N PHE A 190 -7.47 8.97 5.31
CA PHE A 190 -7.77 10.39 5.07
C PHE A 190 -8.20 10.66 3.63
N GLY A 191 -7.54 10.02 2.66
CA GLY A 191 -7.89 10.11 1.25
C GLY A 191 -9.23 9.46 0.89
N ARG A 192 -9.67 8.47 1.66
CA ARG A 192 -11.00 7.84 1.51
C ARG A 192 -12.11 8.67 2.17
N GLU A 193 -11.84 9.29 3.31
CA GLU A 193 -12.86 9.95 4.12
C GLU A 193 -13.00 11.45 3.80
N ILE A 194 -11.91 12.17 3.70
CA ILE A 194 -11.89 13.65 3.63
C ILE A 194 -11.34 14.14 2.29
N CYS A 195 -10.09 13.76 1.96
CA CYS A 195 -9.42 14.22 0.75
C CYS A 195 -9.79 13.35 -0.46
N ILE A 196 -11.10 13.17 -0.70
CA ILE A 196 -11.62 12.33 -1.80
C ILE A 196 -11.28 12.93 -3.18
N PRO A 197 -11.28 12.10 -4.27
CA PRO A 197 -10.86 12.57 -5.60
C PRO A 197 -11.69 13.73 -6.13
N ARG A 198 -13.00 13.58 -6.10
CA ARG A 198 -13.97 14.57 -6.57
C ARG A 198 -14.65 15.24 -5.39
N LYS A 199 -14.73 16.58 -5.38
CA LYS A 199 -15.36 17.38 -4.32
C LYS A 199 -14.82 17.04 -2.91
N PRO A 200 -13.50 17.19 -2.65
CA PRO A 200 -12.93 16.93 -1.34
C PRO A 200 -13.61 17.78 -0.26
N ARG A 201 -13.69 17.25 0.94
CA ARG A 201 -14.37 17.87 2.08
C ARG A 201 -13.48 18.94 2.75
N CYS A 202 -12.95 19.88 1.94
CA CYS A 202 -12.02 20.90 2.39
C CYS A 202 -12.55 21.81 3.52
N PRO A 203 -13.84 22.22 3.57
CA PRO A 203 -14.33 23.06 4.65
C PRO A 203 -14.13 22.46 6.04
N ILE A 204 -14.27 21.15 6.20
CA ILE A 204 -14.11 20.42 7.47
C ILE A 204 -12.72 19.81 7.66
N CYS A 205 -11.80 20.03 6.70
CA CYS A 205 -10.46 19.46 6.74
C CYS A 205 -9.58 20.19 7.76
N GLU A 206 -9.07 19.47 8.75
CA GLU A 206 -8.17 20.04 9.76
C GLU A 206 -6.80 20.47 9.18
N LEU A 207 -6.41 19.88 8.04
CA LEU A 207 -5.15 20.21 7.36
C LEU A 207 -5.26 21.40 6.38
N LYS A 208 -6.44 22.04 6.25
CA LYS A 208 -6.68 23.09 5.26
C LYS A 208 -5.69 24.28 5.34
N ARG A 209 -5.23 24.63 6.55
CA ARG A 209 -4.32 25.77 6.77
C ARG A 209 -2.91 25.55 6.20
N ILE A 210 -2.51 24.30 5.99
CA ILE A 210 -1.18 23.94 5.45
C ILE A 210 -1.25 23.32 4.05
N CYS A 211 -2.46 23.23 3.47
CA CYS A 211 -2.73 22.51 2.25
C CYS A 211 -2.66 23.46 1.03
N ASP A 212 -1.69 23.23 0.13
CA ASP A 212 -1.50 24.05 -1.07
C ASP A 212 -2.72 23.98 -2.01
N TYR A 213 -3.36 22.81 -2.13
CA TYR A 213 -4.59 22.65 -2.90
C TYR A 213 -5.73 23.52 -2.37
N TYR A 214 -5.84 23.66 -1.04
CA TYR A 214 -6.84 24.52 -0.43
C TYR A 214 -6.51 25.98 -0.67
N ALA A 215 -5.28 26.39 -0.40
CA ALA A 215 -4.81 27.76 -0.63
C ALA A 215 -5.05 28.20 -2.09
N ASN A 216 -4.69 27.37 -3.07
CA ASN A 216 -4.83 27.69 -4.49
C ASN A 216 -6.29 27.76 -5.00
N ARG A 217 -7.28 27.26 -4.27
CA ARG A 217 -8.68 27.19 -4.70
C ARG A 217 -9.64 28.03 -3.89
N PHE A 218 -9.29 28.40 -2.68
CA PHE A 218 -10.17 29.02 -1.71
C PHE A 218 -9.53 30.22 -1.00
N SER A 219 -8.31 30.65 -1.40
CA SER A 219 -7.76 31.94 -1.02
C SER A 219 -8.35 32.95 -2.00
N ASP A 220 -9.24 33.82 -1.48
CA ASP A 220 -9.70 35.03 -2.13
C ASP A 220 -8.56 36.03 -2.27
#